data_765fed2a011e107547f21f0b5379ea7e
#
_entry.id   765fed2a011e107547f21f0b5379ea7e
#
_cell.length_a   1.000
_cell.length_b   1.000
_cell.length_c   1.000
_cell.angle_alpha   90.00
_cell.angle_beta   90.00
_cell.angle_gamma   90.00
#
_symmetry.space_group_name_H-M   'P 1'
#
loop_
_entity.id
_entity.type
_entity.pdbx_description
1 polymer ?
#
loop_
_entity_poly.entity_id
_entity_poly.type
_entity_poly.pdbx_seq_one_letter_code
_entity_poly.pdbx_strand_id
1 'polypeptide(L)'
;MSVWANHTTNSLTAGALRIPAEESEAPWLPAFIAAVAAAAAGCQKIFDDDTFMHLAFGREMVKRGWWLEGEPFLYTVPADRWSPENYQSWGMQLVFYAAYALAGTAGIVWLQMVLVGATAFIFAVYASRRGASAWLAGMAALCMASLASFFLVHRPLLITPTLAGALLLCLRVINLPRLAGALFLQVWWANLHASFVLGFIIFVARFSPLPAASPHAPPAWRHKPYLVSGYRCSAPHGRHGRR
;
A
#
# COMPACT_ATOMS: atom_id res chain seq x y z
N MET A 1 12.27 -26.58 -66.03
CA MET A 1 11.34 -25.42 -66.13
C MET A 1 10.43 -25.45 -64.90
N SER A 2 10.64 -24.56 -63.99
CA SER A 2 9.66 -23.70 -63.28
C SER A 2 10.34 -23.11 -62.04
N VAL A 3 10.62 -21.85 -62.18
CA VAL A 3 11.08 -20.90 -61.14
C VAL A 3 9.83 -20.48 -60.39
N TRP A 4 9.81 -20.60 -59.05
CA TRP A 4 8.88 -19.88 -58.18
C TRP A 4 9.59 -19.39 -56.91
N ALA A 5 9.97 -18.19 -56.96
CA ALA A 5 9.66 -17.05 -56.07
C ALA A 5 9.82 -17.31 -54.55
N ASN A 6 10.96 -16.84 -54.06
CA ASN A 6 11.18 -16.48 -52.66
C ASN A 6 10.29 -15.29 -52.31
N HIS A 7 9.24 -15.52 -51.53
CA HIS A 7 8.59 -14.47 -50.75
C HIS A 7 9.33 -14.26 -49.45
N THR A 8 10.19 -13.26 -49.46
CA THR A 8 10.75 -12.67 -48.23
C THR A 8 9.59 -12.03 -47.46
N THR A 9 9.09 -12.75 -46.48
CA THR A 9 8.25 -12.15 -45.43
C THR A 9 9.10 -11.24 -44.57
N ASN A 10 9.06 -9.96 -44.90
CA ASN A 10 9.51 -8.91 -44.01
C ASN A 10 8.67 -8.98 -42.70
N SER A 11 9.20 -9.67 -41.71
CA SER A 11 8.72 -9.57 -40.36
C SER A 11 9.02 -8.13 -39.84
N LEU A 12 8.04 -7.26 -40.01
CA LEU A 12 7.96 -6.04 -39.22
C LEU A 12 7.78 -6.47 -37.76
N THR A 13 8.88 -6.84 -37.12
CA THR A 13 8.96 -6.89 -35.67
C THR A 13 8.66 -5.48 -35.17
N ALA A 14 7.42 -5.30 -34.73
CA ALA A 14 7.04 -4.13 -33.97
C ALA A 14 8.10 -3.93 -32.88
N GLY A 15 8.91 -2.92 -33.09
CA GLY A 15 9.87 -2.45 -32.10
C GLY A 15 9.08 -2.04 -30.87
N ALA A 16 8.86 -2.98 -29.96
CA ALA A 16 8.47 -2.61 -28.61
C ALA A 16 9.54 -1.61 -28.16
N LEU A 17 9.15 -0.39 -27.92
CA LEU A 17 9.96 0.64 -27.31
C LEU A 17 10.48 0.03 -25.99
N ARG A 18 11.62 -0.65 -26.05
CA ARG A 18 12.40 -0.95 -24.86
C ARG A 18 12.87 0.42 -24.39
N ILE A 19 12.11 1.01 -23.48
CA ILE A 19 12.66 2.05 -22.61
C ILE A 19 13.91 1.40 -22.03
N PRO A 20 15.13 1.91 -22.28
CA PRO A 20 16.31 1.39 -21.64
C PRO A 20 15.98 1.33 -20.17
N ALA A 21 16.20 0.20 -19.52
CA ALA A 21 16.22 0.18 -18.06
C ALA A 21 17.40 1.10 -17.71
N GLU A 22 17.08 2.38 -17.52
CA GLU A 22 17.97 3.34 -16.93
C GLU A 22 18.52 2.65 -15.69
N GLU A 23 19.83 2.51 -15.61
CA GLU A 23 20.50 1.82 -14.52
C GLU A 23 19.87 2.33 -13.24
N SER A 24 19.11 1.47 -12.58
CA SER A 24 18.21 1.91 -11.52
C SER A 24 19.09 2.51 -10.44
N GLU A 25 19.10 3.83 -10.36
CA GLU A 25 19.67 4.53 -9.22
C GLU A 25 19.22 3.76 -7.98
N ALA A 26 20.17 3.40 -7.12
CA ALA A 26 19.88 2.58 -5.96
C ALA A 26 18.65 3.15 -5.23
N PRO A 27 17.53 2.43 -5.13
CA PRO A 27 16.27 3.02 -4.66
C PRO A 27 16.31 3.42 -3.18
N TRP A 28 17.42 3.10 -2.53
CA TRP A 28 17.58 3.24 -1.09
C TRP A 28 17.64 4.69 -0.61
N LEU A 29 18.34 5.57 -1.33
CA LEU A 29 18.52 6.95 -0.89
C LEU A 29 17.20 7.75 -0.94
N PRO A 30 16.45 7.80 -2.04
CA PRO A 30 15.14 8.45 -2.06
C PRO A 30 14.14 7.81 -1.10
N ALA A 31 14.15 6.47 -0.97
CA ALA A 31 13.28 5.78 -0.03
C ALA A 31 13.64 6.11 1.43
N PHE A 32 14.90 6.23 1.77
CA PHE A 32 15.36 6.60 3.11
C PHE A 32 14.99 8.05 3.43
N ILE A 33 15.19 8.98 2.50
CA ILE A 33 14.80 10.38 2.67
C ILE A 33 13.28 10.48 2.90
N ALA A 34 12.48 9.76 2.10
CA ALA A 34 11.04 9.71 2.26
C ALA A 34 10.63 9.14 3.62
N ALA A 35 11.32 8.08 4.08
CA ALA A 35 11.09 7.48 5.39
C ALA A 35 11.34 8.44 6.55
N VAL A 36 12.47 9.16 6.53
CA VAL A 36 12.82 10.13 7.57
C VAL A 36 11.84 11.30 7.58
N ALA A 37 11.48 11.83 6.42
CA ALA A 37 10.50 12.90 6.30
C ALA A 37 9.10 12.47 6.76
N ALA A 38 8.67 11.26 6.38
CA ALA A 38 7.40 10.69 6.82
C ALA A 38 7.38 10.40 8.33
N ALA A 39 8.49 9.89 8.88
CA ALA A 39 8.63 9.71 10.33
C ALA A 39 8.49 11.04 11.07
N ALA A 40 9.13 12.10 10.58
CA ALA A 40 8.98 13.44 11.16
C ALA A 40 7.53 13.94 11.09
N ALA A 41 6.82 13.71 9.99
CA ALA A 41 5.39 14.01 9.88
C ALA A 41 4.51 13.17 10.82
N GLY A 42 4.97 11.96 11.18
CA GLY A 42 4.34 11.11 12.19
C GLY A 42 4.57 11.57 13.65
N CYS A 43 5.41 12.57 13.88
CA CYS A 43 5.65 13.14 15.21
C CYS A 43 4.45 14.01 15.62
N GLN A 44 3.42 13.39 16.15
CA GLN A 44 2.17 14.04 16.52
C GLN A 44 1.87 13.84 18.01
N LYS A 45 1.09 14.75 18.57
CA LYS A 45 0.56 14.59 19.93
C LYS A 45 -0.43 13.42 19.96
N ILE A 46 -0.48 12.75 21.12
CA ILE A 46 -1.50 11.73 21.36
C ILE A 46 -2.83 12.45 21.63
N PHE A 47 -3.80 12.25 20.73
CA PHE A 47 -5.15 12.85 20.84
C PHE A 47 -6.22 11.81 21.12
N ASP A 48 -5.89 10.54 20.88
CA ASP A 48 -6.87 9.47 20.80
C ASP A 48 -6.98 8.75 22.14
N ASP A 49 -8.16 8.77 22.72
CA ASP A 49 -8.45 8.09 23.99
C ASP A 49 -8.26 6.57 23.86
N ASP A 50 -8.50 6.00 22.67
CA ASP A 50 -8.28 4.57 22.38
C ASP A 50 -6.81 4.17 22.62
N THR A 51 -5.87 5.09 22.40
CA THR A 51 -4.44 4.85 22.69
C THR A 51 -4.23 4.43 24.14
N PHE A 52 -4.85 5.14 25.07
CA PHE A 52 -4.71 4.87 26.51
C PHE A 52 -5.42 3.58 26.91
N MET A 53 -6.55 3.27 26.27
CA MET A 53 -7.24 2.00 26.43
C MET A 53 -6.33 0.84 26.01
N HIS A 54 -5.75 0.89 24.80
CA HIS A 54 -4.83 -0.14 24.33
C HIS A 54 -3.60 -0.28 25.22
N LEU A 55 -3.07 0.83 25.71
CA LEU A 55 -1.97 0.84 26.69
C LEU A 55 -2.36 0.16 28.00
N ALA A 56 -3.56 0.44 28.52
CA ALA A 56 -4.09 -0.15 29.73
C ALA A 56 -4.27 -1.67 29.58
N PHE A 57 -4.80 -2.14 28.47
CA PHE A 57 -4.90 -3.57 28.16
C PHE A 57 -3.52 -4.24 28.10
N GLY A 58 -2.55 -3.65 27.39
CA GLY A 58 -1.19 -4.17 27.32
C GLY A 58 -0.54 -4.30 28.69
N ARG A 59 -0.75 -3.30 29.57
CA ARG A 59 -0.28 -3.31 30.94
C ARG A 59 -0.90 -4.44 31.76
N GLU A 60 -2.20 -4.62 31.68
CA GLU A 60 -2.89 -5.70 32.42
C GLU A 60 -2.50 -7.09 31.93
N MET A 61 -2.30 -7.28 30.62
CA MET A 61 -1.76 -8.53 30.07
C MET A 61 -0.39 -8.87 30.66
N VAL A 62 0.51 -7.89 30.76
CA VAL A 62 1.84 -8.13 31.35
C VAL A 62 1.74 -8.40 32.84
N LYS A 63 0.82 -7.76 33.58
CA LYS A 63 0.67 -7.94 35.03
C LYS A 63 0.01 -9.25 35.43
N ARG A 64 -1.00 -9.72 34.69
CA ARG A 64 -1.84 -10.88 35.04
C ARG A 64 -1.48 -12.16 34.30
N GLY A 65 -0.52 -12.09 33.39
CA GLY A 65 -0.23 -13.13 32.41
C GLY A 65 -0.80 -12.75 31.04
N TRP A 66 -0.29 -13.36 30.01
CA TRP A 66 -0.54 -13.02 28.60
C TRP A 66 -2.00 -13.09 28.19
N TRP A 67 -2.82 -13.83 28.95
CA TRP A 67 -4.23 -14.05 28.64
C TRP A 67 -5.11 -13.51 29.75
N LEU A 68 -5.98 -12.59 29.44
CA LEU A 68 -6.94 -12.06 30.41
C LEU A 68 -8.19 -12.94 30.40
N GLU A 69 -8.61 -13.41 31.58
CA GLU A 69 -9.78 -14.26 31.76
C GLU A 69 -11.11 -13.49 31.80
N GLY A 70 -11.08 -12.16 31.64
CA GLY A 70 -12.26 -11.30 31.67
C GLY A 70 -11.93 -9.87 31.24
N GLU A 71 -12.97 -9.08 31.02
CA GLU A 71 -12.86 -7.65 30.72
C GLU A 71 -12.42 -6.89 31.98
N PRO A 72 -11.22 -6.31 32.00
CA PRO A 72 -10.69 -5.71 33.24
C PRO A 72 -11.22 -4.30 33.51
N PHE A 73 -11.89 -3.65 32.53
CA PHE A 73 -12.26 -2.23 32.64
C PHE A 73 -13.76 -1.96 32.52
N LEU A 74 -14.55 -2.88 31.94
CA LEU A 74 -15.98 -2.72 31.76
C LEU A 74 -16.74 -3.52 32.78
N TYR A 75 -17.20 -2.88 33.84
CA TYR A 75 -18.03 -3.50 34.88
C TYR A 75 -19.44 -3.89 34.40
N THR A 76 -19.86 -3.38 33.25
CA THR A 76 -21.15 -3.68 32.65
C THR A 76 -21.19 -4.95 31.82
N VAL A 77 -20.03 -5.55 31.52
CA VAL A 77 -19.92 -6.80 30.77
C VAL A 77 -19.78 -7.95 31.75
N PRO A 78 -20.79 -8.83 31.89
CA PRO A 78 -20.64 -10.04 32.68
C PRO A 78 -19.47 -10.89 32.21
N ALA A 79 -18.75 -11.52 33.12
CA ALA A 79 -17.57 -12.31 32.82
C ALA A 79 -17.86 -13.47 31.83
N ASP A 80 -19.08 -14.02 31.87
CA ASP A 80 -19.57 -15.07 30.98
C ASP A 80 -19.86 -14.61 29.55
N ARG A 81 -20.00 -13.31 29.33
CA ARG A 81 -20.17 -12.69 28.00
C ARG A 81 -18.92 -12.12 27.41
N TRP A 82 -17.85 -12.17 28.16
CA TRP A 82 -16.58 -11.73 27.68
C TRP A 82 -15.96 -12.82 26.79
N SER A 83 -15.49 -12.43 25.59
CA SER A 83 -14.87 -13.35 24.68
C SER A 83 -13.48 -12.87 24.24
N PRO A 84 -12.54 -13.81 24.01
CA PRO A 84 -11.19 -13.48 23.54
C PRO A 84 -11.14 -12.71 22.23
N GLU A 85 -12.21 -12.78 21.42
CA GLU A 85 -12.29 -12.04 20.14
C GLU A 85 -12.22 -10.52 20.35
N ASN A 86 -12.56 -10.02 21.52
CA ASN A 86 -12.41 -8.62 21.88
C ASN A 86 -10.94 -8.17 21.94
N TYR A 87 -9.98 -9.12 21.96
CA TYR A 87 -8.54 -8.83 21.92
C TYR A 87 -7.92 -8.89 20.53
N GLN A 88 -8.64 -8.55 19.51
CA GLN A 88 -8.17 -8.59 18.11
C GLN A 88 -6.86 -7.81 17.85
N SER A 89 -6.44 -7.00 18.81
CA SER A 89 -5.22 -6.18 18.72
C SER A 89 -4.24 -6.46 19.87
N TRP A 90 -4.34 -7.63 20.52
CA TRP A 90 -3.56 -7.95 21.72
C TRP A 90 -2.04 -7.77 21.50
N GLY A 91 -1.53 -8.16 20.34
CA GLY A 91 -0.11 -8.02 20.04
C GLY A 91 0.31 -6.55 19.94
N MET A 92 -0.49 -5.69 19.31
CA MET A 92 -0.21 -4.25 19.28
C MET A 92 -0.38 -3.59 20.65
N GLN A 93 -1.32 -4.04 21.48
CA GLN A 93 -1.46 -3.56 22.85
C GLN A 93 -0.19 -3.81 23.68
N LEU A 94 0.42 -5.00 23.51
CA LEU A 94 1.72 -5.29 24.13
C LEU A 94 2.85 -4.42 23.57
N VAL A 95 2.86 -4.19 22.26
CA VAL A 95 3.85 -3.28 21.62
C VAL A 95 3.70 -1.85 22.14
N PHE A 96 2.47 -1.34 22.27
CA PHE A 96 2.20 -0.03 22.86
C PHE A 96 2.70 0.06 24.30
N TYR A 97 2.39 -0.97 25.10
CA TYR A 97 2.85 -1.00 26.48
C TYR A 97 4.38 -1.09 26.60
N ALA A 98 5.03 -1.90 25.76
CA ALA A 98 6.47 -1.98 25.72
C ALA A 98 7.11 -0.63 25.35
N ALA A 99 6.60 0.05 24.33
CA ALA A 99 7.07 1.38 23.94
C ALA A 99 6.90 2.39 25.09
N TYR A 100 5.75 2.36 25.76
CA TYR A 100 5.50 3.22 26.94
C TYR A 100 6.41 2.87 28.10
N ALA A 101 6.64 1.61 28.42
CA ALA A 101 7.52 1.17 29.49
C ALA A 101 8.97 1.62 29.29
N LEU A 102 9.40 1.71 28.03
CA LEU A 102 10.75 2.15 27.66
C LEU A 102 10.94 3.67 27.76
N ALA A 103 9.96 4.48 27.32
CA ALA A 103 10.13 5.93 27.18
C ALA A 103 8.86 6.75 27.49
N GLY A 104 7.90 6.20 28.23
CA GLY A 104 6.65 6.89 28.54
C GLY A 104 5.84 7.23 27.29
N THR A 105 5.14 8.35 27.32
CA THR A 105 4.36 8.84 26.16
C THR A 105 5.23 9.10 24.94
N ALA A 106 6.49 9.51 25.12
CA ALA A 106 7.43 9.68 24.02
C ALA A 106 7.67 8.37 23.27
N GLY A 107 7.69 7.23 23.98
CA GLY A 107 7.83 5.90 23.35
C GLY A 107 6.71 5.58 22.37
N ILE A 108 5.47 5.96 22.70
CA ILE A 108 4.32 5.80 21.79
C ILE A 108 4.47 6.67 20.54
N VAL A 109 4.91 7.92 20.69
CA VAL A 109 5.17 8.83 19.57
C VAL A 109 6.30 8.29 18.70
N TRP A 110 7.38 7.80 19.29
CA TRP A 110 8.48 7.15 18.55
C TRP A 110 8.01 5.92 17.78
N LEU A 111 7.15 5.10 18.37
CA LEU A 111 6.56 3.94 17.68
C LEU A 111 5.78 4.38 16.44
N GLN A 112 4.96 5.41 16.54
CA GLN A 112 4.25 5.99 15.40
C GLN A 112 5.23 6.48 14.34
N MET A 113 6.23 7.26 14.70
CA MET A 113 7.24 7.76 13.76
C MET A 113 7.93 6.62 13.00
N VAL A 114 8.33 5.56 13.71
CA VAL A 114 8.96 4.39 13.12
C VAL A 114 8.02 3.68 12.14
N LEU A 115 6.76 3.47 12.49
CA LEU A 115 5.79 2.79 11.63
C LEU A 115 5.46 3.62 10.39
N VAL A 116 5.28 4.93 10.52
CA VAL A 116 5.03 5.84 9.38
C VAL A 116 6.24 5.89 8.46
N GLY A 117 7.44 6.01 9.00
CA GLY A 117 8.68 5.97 8.24
C GLY A 117 8.90 4.63 7.52
N ALA A 118 8.69 3.51 8.24
CA ALA A 118 8.78 2.17 7.65
C ALA A 118 7.77 1.98 6.51
N THR A 119 6.55 2.48 6.67
CA THR A 119 5.53 2.47 5.62
C THR A 119 6.03 3.20 4.38
N ALA A 120 6.50 4.44 4.52
CA ALA A 120 7.03 5.22 3.39
C ALA A 120 8.20 4.50 2.70
N PHE A 121 9.15 3.98 3.49
CA PHE A 121 10.30 3.24 2.95
C PHE A 121 9.87 2.02 2.13
N ILE A 122 9.01 1.18 2.70
CA ILE A 122 8.56 -0.07 2.07
C ILE A 122 7.83 0.22 0.76
N PHE A 123 6.91 1.19 0.75
CA PHE A 123 6.16 1.54 -0.46
C PHE A 123 7.02 2.21 -1.52
N ALA A 124 7.99 3.06 -1.14
CA ALA A 124 8.96 3.64 -2.07
C ALA A 124 9.79 2.54 -2.75
N VAL A 125 10.33 1.60 -1.96
CA VAL A 125 11.07 0.44 -2.48
C VAL A 125 10.19 -0.44 -3.37
N TYR A 126 8.95 -0.70 -2.96
CA TYR A 126 8.00 -1.49 -3.75
C TYR A 126 7.72 -0.84 -5.10
N ALA A 127 7.41 0.46 -5.14
CA ALA A 127 7.10 1.20 -6.36
C ALA A 127 8.32 1.26 -7.29
N SER A 128 9.52 1.54 -6.76
CA SER A 128 10.76 1.54 -7.54
C SER A 128 11.04 0.16 -8.17
N ARG A 129 10.84 -0.90 -7.40
CA ARG A 129 10.98 -2.28 -7.93
C ARG A 129 9.88 -2.67 -8.93
N ARG A 130 8.83 -1.86 -9.06
CA ARG A 130 7.77 -1.99 -10.09
C ARG A 130 8.03 -1.14 -11.33
N GLY A 131 9.15 -0.42 -11.37
CA GLY A 131 9.58 0.38 -12.51
C GLY A 131 9.31 1.89 -12.39
N ALA A 132 8.84 2.37 -11.24
CA ALA A 132 8.78 3.81 -11.01
C ALA A 132 10.18 4.37 -10.78
N SER A 133 10.45 5.63 -11.20
CA SER A 133 11.70 6.30 -10.83
C SER A 133 11.81 6.38 -9.30
N ALA A 134 13.01 6.23 -8.77
CA ALA A 134 13.24 6.15 -7.32
C ALA A 134 12.76 7.41 -6.58
N TRP A 135 12.97 8.59 -7.18
CA TRP A 135 12.54 9.86 -6.62
C TRP A 135 11.02 10.02 -6.62
N LEU A 136 10.36 9.68 -7.74
CA LEU A 136 8.89 9.74 -7.81
C LEU A 136 8.25 8.76 -6.84
N ALA A 137 8.80 7.55 -6.72
CA ALA A 137 8.36 6.55 -5.75
C ALA A 137 8.51 7.04 -4.31
N GLY A 138 9.64 7.67 -3.98
CA GLY A 138 9.88 8.28 -2.67
C GLY A 138 8.90 9.40 -2.35
N MET A 139 8.68 10.33 -3.27
CA MET A 139 7.71 11.42 -3.09
C MET A 139 6.28 10.91 -2.90
N ALA A 140 5.84 9.97 -3.73
CA ALA A 140 4.49 9.40 -3.62
C ALA A 140 4.31 8.65 -2.30
N ALA A 141 5.32 7.89 -1.87
CA ALA A 141 5.29 7.17 -0.60
C ALA A 141 5.28 8.12 0.61
N LEU A 142 6.06 9.20 0.55
CA LEU A 142 6.05 10.26 1.57
C LEU A 142 4.65 10.89 1.69
N CYS A 143 4.06 11.31 0.58
CA CYS A 143 2.70 11.89 0.58
C CYS A 143 1.67 10.90 1.16
N MET A 144 1.69 9.65 0.69
CA MET A 144 0.78 8.61 1.16
C MET A 144 0.94 8.35 2.67
N ALA A 145 2.17 8.16 3.14
CA ALA A 145 2.43 7.85 4.54
C ALA A 145 2.09 9.04 5.45
N SER A 146 2.38 10.26 5.02
CA SER A 146 2.04 11.47 5.77
C SER A 146 0.53 11.67 5.88
N LEU A 147 -0.22 11.44 4.80
CA LEU A 147 -1.69 11.49 4.83
C LEU A 147 -2.25 10.37 5.71
N ALA A 148 -1.73 9.14 5.57
CA ALA A 148 -2.17 8.01 6.39
C ALA A 148 -1.93 8.26 7.89
N SER A 149 -0.81 8.88 8.27
CA SER A 149 -0.51 9.18 9.66
C SER A 149 -1.53 10.11 10.33
N PHE A 150 -2.18 10.96 9.55
CA PHE A 150 -3.23 11.86 10.04
C PHE A 150 -4.50 11.13 10.45
N PHE A 151 -4.81 10.01 9.77
CA PHE A 151 -6.02 9.20 10.01
C PHE A 151 -5.78 8.04 10.97
N LEU A 152 -4.53 7.58 11.08
CA LEU A 152 -4.17 6.36 11.82
C LEU A 152 -3.42 6.69 13.12
N VAL A 153 -3.71 7.84 13.73
CA VAL A 153 -2.99 8.39 14.89
C VAL A 153 -3.02 7.42 16.06
N HIS A 154 -1.83 6.98 16.52
CA HIS A 154 -1.61 6.20 17.75
C HIS A 154 -2.57 5.03 18.00
N ARG A 155 -3.12 4.43 16.92
CA ARG A 155 -4.00 3.25 16.98
C ARG A 155 -3.28 1.99 16.53
N PRO A 156 -3.68 0.81 17.01
CA PRO A 156 -3.15 -0.46 16.53
C PRO A 156 -3.25 -0.65 15.00
N LEU A 157 -4.22 0.00 14.36
CA LEU A 157 -4.40 0.02 12.91
C LEU A 157 -3.19 0.59 12.16
N LEU A 158 -2.35 1.41 12.80
CA LEU A 158 -1.16 2.03 12.21
C LEU A 158 -0.15 1.00 11.65
N ILE A 159 -0.12 -0.23 12.18
CA ILE A 159 0.73 -1.30 11.67
C ILE A 159 0.29 -1.82 10.29
N THR A 160 -0.98 -1.65 9.94
CA THR A 160 -1.60 -2.18 8.72
C THR A 160 -0.87 -1.81 7.44
N PRO A 161 -0.61 -0.53 7.12
CA PRO A 161 0.06 -0.20 5.86
C PRO A 161 1.49 -0.72 5.81
N THR A 162 2.19 -0.78 6.95
CA THR A 162 3.55 -1.36 7.03
C THR A 162 3.52 -2.84 6.64
N LEU A 163 2.61 -3.63 7.25
CA LEU A 163 2.49 -5.06 6.98
C LEU A 163 1.95 -5.35 5.57
N ALA A 164 1.00 -4.55 5.08
CA ALA A 164 0.51 -4.65 3.71
C ALA A 164 1.63 -4.45 2.69
N GLY A 165 2.43 -3.40 2.87
CA GLY A 165 3.58 -3.12 2.02
C GLY A 165 4.65 -4.23 2.08
N ALA A 166 4.96 -4.73 3.28
CA ALA A 166 5.90 -5.84 3.47
C ALA A 166 5.40 -7.11 2.78
N LEU A 167 4.11 -7.43 2.91
CA LEU A 167 3.48 -8.56 2.24
C LEU A 167 3.55 -8.43 0.71
N LEU A 168 3.26 -7.26 0.15
CA LEU A 168 3.39 -6.98 -1.28
C LEU A 168 4.83 -7.17 -1.77
N LEU A 169 5.85 -6.78 -0.98
CA LEU A 169 7.25 -7.02 -1.30
C LEU A 169 7.59 -8.52 -1.30
N CYS A 170 7.11 -9.28 -0.32
CA CYS A 170 7.30 -10.72 -0.27
C CYS A 170 6.66 -11.43 -1.46
N LEU A 171 5.44 -11.05 -1.82
CA LEU A 171 4.67 -11.66 -2.91
C LEU A 171 5.08 -11.18 -4.32
N ARG A 172 6.01 -10.23 -4.43
CA ARG A 172 6.48 -9.73 -5.73
C ARG A 172 7.09 -10.83 -6.60
N VAL A 173 7.89 -11.70 -5.99
CA VAL A 173 8.49 -12.88 -6.65
C VAL A 173 8.08 -14.10 -5.84
N ILE A 174 7.45 -15.05 -6.49
CA ILE A 174 7.00 -16.28 -5.83
C ILE A 174 8.15 -17.29 -5.85
N ASN A 175 8.73 -17.48 -4.68
CA ASN A 175 9.65 -18.58 -4.38
C ASN A 175 9.40 -19.04 -2.93
N LEU A 176 9.86 -20.22 -2.58
CA LEU A 176 9.59 -20.83 -1.29
C LEU A 176 9.96 -19.94 -0.09
N PRO A 177 11.17 -19.33 -0.01
CA PRO A 177 11.52 -18.49 1.13
C PRO A 177 10.63 -17.25 1.26
N ARG A 178 10.24 -16.62 0.15
CA ARG A 178 9.36 -15.44 0.16
C ARG A 178 7.93 -15.79 0.50
N LEU A 179 7.45 -16.93 0.03
CA LEU A 179 6.13 -17.43 0.41
C LEU A 179 6.08 -17.75 1.91
N ALA A 180 7.11 -18.42 2.44
CA ALA A 180 7.24 -18.65 3.88
C ALA A 180 7.26 -17.33 4.66
N GLY A 181 8.01 -16.34 4.20
CA GLY A 181 8.03 -14.99 4.79
C GLY A 181 6.66 -14.30 4.73
N ALA A 182 5.94 -14.43 3.63
CA ALA A 182 4.59 -13.87 3.49
C ALA A 182 3.59 -14.54 4.45
N LEU A 183 3.64 -15.86 4.61
CA LEU A 183 2.81 -16.60 5.56
C LEU A 183 3.15 -16.21 7.00
N PHE A 184 4.45 -16.10 7.32
CA PHE A 184 4.90 -15.64 8.63
C PHE A 184 4.36 -14.23 8.94
N LEU A 185 4.49 -13.29 8.00
CA LEU A 185 3.93 -11.95 8.14
C LEU A 185 2.42 -11.99 8.36
N GLN A 186 1.71 -12.87 7.65
CA GLN A 186 0.25 -13.00 7.79
C GLN A 186 -0.15 -13.51 9.17
N VAL A 187 0.57 -14.49 9.71
CA VAL A 187 0.36 -15.00 11.08
C VAL A 187 0.61 -13.88 12.10
N TRP A 188 1.71 -13.15 11.94
CA TRP A 188 2.01 -12.01 12.80
C TRP A 188 0.92 -10.95 12.73
N TRP A 189 0.48 -10.60 11.52
CA TRP A 189 -0.56 -9.61 11.33
C TRP A 189 -1.88 -9.99 12.01
N ALA A 190 -2.26 -11.27 11.92
CA ALA A 190 -3.46 -11.77 12.57
C ALA A 190 -3.43 -11.62 14.10
N ASN A 191 -2.24 -11.64 14.72
CA ASN A 191 -2.06 -11.43 16.13
C ASN A 191 -1.87 -9.95 16.53
N LEU A 192 -1.54 -9.08 15.58
CA LEU A 192 -1.34 -7.67 15.84
C LEU A 192 -2.62 -6.85 15.68
N HIS A 193 -3.43 -7.13 14.66
CA HIS A 193 -4.63 -6.35 14.39
C HIS A 193 -5.62 -7.07 13.47
N ALA A 194 -6.92 -6.85 13.68
CA ALA A 194 -8.01 -7.43 12.87
C ALA A 194 -7.94 -7.09 11.36
N SER A 195 -7.21 -6.04 10.98
CA SER A 195 -6.98 -5.70 9.56
C SER A 195 -6.18 -6.76 8.78
N PHE A 196 -5.75 -7.85 9.42
CA PHE A 196 -5.10 -8.99 8.74
C PHE A 196 -5.94 -9.57 7.59
N VAL A 197 -7.25 -9.35 7.60
CA VAL A 197 -8.16 -9.71 6.50
C VAL A 197 -7.71 -9.07 5.18
N LEU A 198 -7.14 -7.85 5.22
CA LEU A 198 -6.56 -7.21 4.04
C LEU A 198 -5.41 -8.04 3.44
N GLY A 199 -4.63 -8.73 4.29
CA GLY A 199 -3.58 -9.62 3.83
C GLY A 199 -4.12 -10.79 3.00
N PHE A 200 -5.25 -11.40 3.40
CA PHE A 200 -5.92 -12.41 2.57
C PHE A 200 -6.40 -11.84 1.24
N ILE A 201 -6.95 -10.63 1.24
CA ILE A 201 -7.35 -9.96 -0.01
C ILE A 201 -6.13 -9.79 -0.93
N ILE A 202 -4.98 -9.38 -0.39
CA ILE A 202 -3.72 -9.26 -1.15
C ILE A 202 -3.28 -10.63 -1.70
N PHE A 203 -3.37 -11.71 -0.91
CA PHE A 203 -3.08 -13.07 -1.37
C PHE A 203 -4.03 -13.47 -2.51
N VAL A 204 -5.33 -13.33 -2.32
CA VAL A 204 -6.33 -13.67 -3.35
C VAL A 204 -6.06 -12.87 -4.61
N ALA A 205 -5.88 -11.56 -4.52
CA ALA A 205 -5.59 -10.71 -5.67
C ALA A 205 -4.29 -11.12 -6.41
N ARG A 206 -3.29 -11.61 -5.65
CA ARG A 206 -2.00 -12.03 -6.24
C ARG A 206 -2.10 -13.36 -6.99
N PHE A 207 -2.93 -14.28 -6.54
CA PHE A 207 -3.07 -15.63 -7.09
C PHE A 207 -4.32 -15.81 -7.96
N SER A 208 -5.24 -14.85 -7.94
CA SER A 208 -6.38 -14.87 -8.86
C SER A 208 -5.89 -14.72 -10.30
N PRO A 209 -6.37 -15.56 -11.22
CA PRO A 209 -6.16 -15.36 -12.64
C PRO A 209 -6.95 -14.11 -13.05
N LEU A 210 -6.33 -12.94 -12.97
CA LEU A 210 -6.90 -11.77 -13.63
C LEU A 210 -7.00 -12.10 -15.11
N PRO A 211 -8.16 -11.91 -15.76
CA PRO A 211 -8.26 -12.06 -17.20
C PRO A 211 -7.15 -11.19 -17.80
N ALA A 212 -6.23 -11.83 -18.53
CA ALA A 212 -5.20 -11.11 -19.25
C ALA A 212 -5.92 -10.04 -20.06
N ALA A 213 -5.64 -8.77 -19.79
CA ALA A 213 -6.18 -7.69 -20.58
C ALA A 213 -5.82 -8.03 -22.03
N SER A 214 -6.83 -8.25 -22.88
CA SER A 214 -6.61 -8.61 -24.28
C SER A 214 -5.65 -7.56 -24.86
N PRO A 215 -4.48 -7.95 -25.40
CA PRO A 215 -3.54 -6.99 -25.97
C PRO A 215 -4.15 -6.18 -27.11
N HIS A 216 -5.34 -6.59 -27.57
CA HIS A 216 -6.09 -5.96 -28.65
C HIS A 216 -7.36 -5.23 -28.21
N ALA A 217 -7.68 -5.19 -26.90
CA ALA A 217 -8.79 -4.37 -26.45
C ALA A 217 -8.39 -2.89 -26.59
N PRO A 218 -8.99 -2.12 -27.50
CA PRO A 218 -8.72 -0.69 -27.58
C PRO A 218 -9.12 -0.06 -26.24
N PRO A 219 -8.32 0.87 -25.71
CA PRO A 219 -8.64 1.50 -24.44
C PRO A 219 -10.04 2.13 -24.51
N ALA A 220 -10.84 1.89 -23.48
CA ALA A 220 -12.28 2.24 -23.44
C ALA A 220 -12.60 3.72 -23.74
N TRP A 221 -11.59 4.60 -23.66
CA TRP A 221 -11.73 6.01 -24.01
C TRP A 221 -11.69 6.31 -25.52
N ARG A 222 -11.27 5.35 -26.38
CA ARG A 222 -11.23 5.53 -27.84
C ARG A 222 -12.62 5.49 -28.52
N HIS A 223 -13.66 5.08 -27.81
CA HIS A 223 -15.00 4.89 -28.38
C HIS A 223 -15.99 6.03 -28.14
N LYS A 224 -15.55 7.23 -27.80
CA LYS A 224 -16.43 8.38 -27.91
C LYS A 224 -15.99 9.25 -29.08
N PRO A 225 -16.59 9.07 -30.29
CA PRO A 225 -16.54 10.12 -31.27
C PRO A 225 -17.29 11.30 -30.63
N TYR A 226 -16.56 12.36 -30.31
CA TYR A 226 -17.21 13.65 -30.05
C TYR A 226 -17.92 14.02 -31.33
N LEU A 227 -19.24 13.84 -31.36
CA LEU A 227 -20.10 14.50 -32.33
C LEU A 227 -19.98 15.98 -32.06
N VAL A 228 -19.00 16.62 -32.71
CA VAL A 228 -19.00 18.05 -32.87
C VAL A 228 -20.16 18.36 -33.78
N SER A 229 -21.30 18.70 -33.15
CA SER A 229 -22.48 19.23 -33.81
C SER A 229 -22.06 20.36 -34.74
N GLY A 230 -22.37 20.21 -36.04
CA GLY A 230 -21.93 21.06 -37.10
C GLY A 230 -22.38 22.52 -36.96
N TYR A 231 -21.42 23.39 -36.81
CA TYR A 231 -21.58 24.75 -37.31
C TYR A 231 -21.05 24.77 -38.73
N ARG A 232 -22.01 24.63 -39.68
CA ARG A 232 -21.75 24.86 -41.11
C ARG A 232 -21.67 26.37 -41.32
N CYS A 233 -20.47 26.94 -41.33
CA CYS A 233 -20.27 28.29 -41.83
C CYS A 233 -20.52 28.30 -43.35
N SER A 234 -21.67 28.79 -43.73
CA SER A 234 -21.95 29.16 -45.12
C SER A 234 -21.12 30.37 -45.50
N ALA A 235 -20.14 30.19 -46.37
CA ALA A 235 -19.40 31.25 -47.00
C ALA A 235 -20.32 32.02 -47.99
N PRO A 236 -20.25 33.37 -48.05
CA PRO A 236 -21.03 34.14 -49.00
C PRO A 236 -20.42 34.06 -50.40
N HIS A 237 -21.24 33.68 -51.38
CA HIS A 237 -20.93 33.73 -52.79
C HIS A 237 -20.65 35.19 -53.24
N GLY A 238 -19.40 35.53 -53.48
CA GLY A 238 -18.99 36.71 -54.18
C GLY A 238 -19.22 36.53 -55.68
N ARG A 239 -20.25 37.20 -56.22
CA ARG A 239 -20.42 37.44 -57.69
C ARG A 239 -19.37 38.41 -58.16
N HIS A 240 -18.43 38.02 -58.99
CA HIS A 240 -17.73 38.90 -59.86
C HIS A 240 -18.41 38.89 -61.21
N GLY A 241 -19.12 40.01 -61.52
CA GLY A 241 -19.56 40.34 -62.84
C GLY A 241 -18.39 40.93 -63.63
N ARG A 242 -18.27 40.50 -64.87
CA ARG A 242 -17.37 41.06 -65.89
C ARG A 242 -17.95 42.34 -66.42
N ARG A 243 -17.12 43.37 -66.56
CA ARG A 243 -16.90 44.15 -67.74
C ARG A 243 -15.51 44.75 -67.68
#